data_a70ac8bfc516b17d85fc34f1a3f2b449
#
_entry.id   a70ac8bfc516b17d85fc34f1a3f2b449
#
_cell.length_a   1.000
_cell.length_b   1.000
_cell.length_c   1.000
_cell.angle_alpha   90.00
_cell.angle_beta   90.00
_cell.angle_gamma   90.00
#
_symmetry.space_group_name_H-M   'P 1'
#
loop_
_entity.id
_entity.type
_entity.pdbx_description
1 polymer ?
#
loop_
_entity_poly.entity_id
_entity_poly.type
_entity_poly.pdbx_seq_one_letter_code
_entity_poly.pdbx_strand_id
1 'polypeptide(L)'
;MRVVPCVHPANRKLPCVRPNYSQLFYQFKGDLRPLAKQFLAKDLATSVNLLQEWLSGIPTPSEQMDHFAPPLQALQENKADSDEKALLMASLLAELAPQYNLSIIYPDISIGSVSPAWLAITADSGLKGDTVVIGNQRHILLTGSPLLAQQMTMAKIPLISEPLY
;
A
#
# COMPACT_ATOMS: atom_id res chain seq x y z
N MET A 1 9.04 3.18 12.78
CA MET A 1 7.78 3.89 13.08
C MET A 1 7.97 5.38 12.87
N ARG A 2 7.01 6.03 12.30
CA ARG A 2 7.03 7.46 11.98
C ARG A 2 5.84 8.11 12.69
N VAL A 3 6.08 9.19 13.43
CA VAL A 3 5.00 9.98 14.05
C VAL A 3 4.33 10.81 12.97
N VAL A 4 3.01 10.77 12.92
CA VAL A 4 2.22 11.52 11.96
C VAL A 4 1.12 12.32 12.67
N PRO A 5 0.69 13.46 12.12
CA PRO A 5 -0.49 14.15 12.59
C PRO A 5 -1.71 13.23 12.56
N CYS A 6 -2.55 13.29 13.56
CA CYS A 6 -3.78 12.51 13.54
C CYS A 6 -4.92 13.20 14.30
N VAL A 7 -6.15 12.82 13.94
CA VAL A 7 -7.34 13.11 14.72
C VAL A 7 -7.74 11.81 15.41
N HIS A 8 -7.26 11.59 16.62
CA HIS A 8 -7.66 10.42 17.38
C HIS A 8 -9.09 10.61 17.92
N PRO A 9 -10.04 9.69 17.65
CA PRO A 9 -11.44 9.89 18.01
C PRO A 9 -11.67 9.98 19.53
N ALA A 10 -10.87 9.26 20.32
CA ALA A 10 -11.02 9.21 21.77
C ALA A 10 -10.11 10.21 22.53
N ASN A 11 -8.97 10.59 21.96
CA ASN A 11 -8.02 11.48 22.62
C ASN A 11 -7.11 12.21 21.62
N ARG A 12 -7.41 13.46 21.32
CA ARG A 12 -6.65 14.31 20.38
C ARG A 12 -5.20 14.60 20.80
N LYS A 13 -4.79 14.22 22.02
CA LYS A 13 -3.43 14.45 22.54
C LYS A 13 -2.49 13.28 22.28
N LEU A 14 -3.00 12.13 21.85
CA LEU A 14 -2.15 10.99 21.56
C LEU A 14 -1.56 11.12 20.15
N PRO A 15 -0.24 10.92 19.99
CA PRO A 15 0.37 10.89 18.67
C PRO A 15 -0.09 9.65 17.90
N CYS A 16 -0.35 9.79 16.62
CA CYS A 16 -0.46 8.66 15.73
C CYS A 16 0.91 8.30 15.17
N VAL A 17 1.09 7.02 14.91
CA VAL A 17 2.31 6.51 14.31
C VAL A 17 1.95 5.74 13.04
N ARG A 18 2.81 5.86 12.03
CA ARG A 18 2.76 5.02 10.84
C ARG A 18 4.06 4.25 10.68
N PRO A 19 4.03 3.09 10.04
CA PRO A 19 5.24 2.42 9.62
C PRO A 19 6.07 3.33 8.71
N ASN A 20 7.37 3.14 8.71
CA ASN A 20 8.23 3.71 7.68
C ASN A 20 8.23 2.74 6.49
N TYR A 21 7.32 2.94 5.55
CA TYR A 21 7.09 2.01 4.44
C TYR A 21 8.33 1.87 3.56
N SER A 22 9.03 2.95 3.24
CA SER A 22 10.27 2.89 2.45
C SER A 22 11.35 2.04 3.10
N GLN A 23 11.55 2.18 4.41
CA GLN A 23 12.55 1.39 5.13
C GLN A 23 12.17 -0.09 5.16
N LEU A 24 10.90 -0.39 5.43
CA LEU A 24 10.40 -1.76 5.46
C LEU A 24 10.45 -2.41 4.07
N PHE A 25 10.08 -1.67 3.03
CA PHE A 25 10.19 -2.13 1.66
C PHE A 25 11.63 -2.51 1.31
N TYR A 26 12.58 -1.61 1.59
CA TYR A 26 14.00 -1.86 1.34
C TYR A 26 14.51 -3.10 2.08
N GLN A 27 14.05 -3.30 3.31
CA GLN A 27 14.46 -4.43 4.14
C GLN A 27 13.94 -5.77 3.61
N PHE A 28 12.68 -5.84 3.15
CA PHE A 28 12.01 -7.10 2.86
C PHE A 28 11.86 -7.44 1.38
N LYS A 29 12.05 -6.51 0.45
CA LYS A 29 11.83 -6.78 -0.99
C LYS A 29 12.64 -7.95 -1.52
N GLY A 30 13.89 -8.11 -1.07
CA GLY A 30 14.75 -9.19 -1.52
C GLY A 30 14.34 -10.58 -1.02
N ASP A 31 13.78 -10.64 0.19
CA ASP A 31 13.37 -11.91 0.83
C ASP A 31 12.16 -12.52 0.12
N LEU A 32 11.35 -11.70 -0.56
CA LEU A 32 10.15 -12.12 -1.27
C LEU A 32 10.39 -12.51 -2.74
N ARG A 33 11.63 -12.45 -3.22
CA ARG A 33 11.98 -12.79 -4.61
C ARG A 33 11.52 -14.19 -5.03
N PRO A 34 11.68 -15.27 -4.24
CA PRO A 34 11.20 -16.59 -4.63
C PRO A 34 9.68 -16.63 -4.83
N LEU A 35 8.92 -15.92 -3.98
CA LEU A 35 7.47 -15.81 -4.10
C LEU A 35 7.10 -14.96 -5.31
N ALA A 36 7.77 -13.83 -5.54
CA ALA A 36 7.49 -12.95 -6.68
C ALA A 36 7.55 -13.69 -8.02
N LYS A 37 8.52 -14.58 -8.19
CA LYS A 37 8.68 -15.37 -9.42
C LYS A 37 7.45 -16.23 -9.78
N GLN A 38 6.60 -16.56 -8.80
CA GLN A 38 5.37 -17.32 -9.04
C GLN A 38 4.31 -16.49 -9.79
N PHE A 39 4.44 -15.17 -9.75
CA PHE A 39 3.52 -14.22 -10.40
C PHE A 39 4.08 -13.63 -11.69
N LEU A 40 5.25 -14.09 -12.13
CA LEU A 40 5.84 -13.63 -13.39
C LEU A 40 5.01 -14.13 -14.57
N ALA A 41 4.43 -13.19 -15.31
CA ALA A 41 3.61 -13.47 -16.48
C ALA A 41 4.22 -12.83 -17.75
N LYS A 42 3.54 -13.00 -18.88
CA LYS A 42 3.97 -12.50 -20.20
C LYS A 42 4.09 -10.96 -20.27
N ASP A 43 3.34 -10.26 -19.43
CA ASP A 43 3.31 -8.79 -19.37
C ASP A 43 3.01 -8.32 -17.95
N LEU A 44 3.28 -7.04 -17.70
CA LEU A 44 3.09 -6.41 -16.39
C LEU A 44 1.62 -6.46 -15.95
N ALA A 45 0.68 -6.19 -16.85
CA ALA A 45 -0.73 -6.16 -16.51
C ALA A 45 -1.23 -7.53 -16.01
N THR A 46 -0.80 -8.61 -16.66
CA THR A 46 -1.13 -9.96 -16.22
C THR A 46 -0.50 -10.29 -14.86
N SER A 47 0.76 -9.93 -14.64
CA SER A 47 1.42 -10.11 -13.34
C SER A 47 0.71 -9.33 -12.22
N VAL A 48 0.31 -8.10 -12.48
CA VAL A 48 -0.45 -7.26 -11.53
C VAL A 48 -1.80 -7.90 -11.20
N ASN A 49 -2.53 -8.37 -12.21
CA ASN A 49 -3.83 -9.03 -11.98
C ASN A 49 -3.69 -10.29 -11.13
N LEU A 50 -2.68 -11.12 -11.38
CA LEU A 50 -2.41 -12.32 -10.57
C LEU A 50 -2.09 -11.95 -9.11
N LEU A 51 -1.29 -10.92 -8.89
CA LEU A 51 -0.98 -10.42 -7.55
C LEU A 51 -2.23 -9.89 -6.84
N GLN A 52 -3.06 -9.13 -7.54
CA GLN A 52 -4.31 -8.58 -6.98
C GLN A 52 -5.30 -9.69 -6.60
N GLU A 53 -5.47 -10.69 -7.46
CA GLU A 53 -6.31 -11.85 -7.18
C GLU A 53 -5.82 -12.62 -5.95
N TRP A 54 -4.53 -12.91 -5.90
CA TRP A 54 -3.92 -13.59 -4.76
C TRP A 54 -4.07 -12.80 -3.45
N LEU A 55 -3.79 -11.49 -3.46
CA LEU A 55 -3.93 -10.62 -2.29
C LEU A 55 -5.37 -10.54 -1.80
N SER A 56 -6.35 -10.62 -2.70
CA SER A 56 -7.77 -10.60 -2.32
C SER A 56 -8.16 -11.82 -1.48
N GLY A 57 -7.44 -12.94 -1.64
CA GLY A 57 -7.61 -14.15 -0.85
C GLY A 57 -7.01 -14.08 0.55
N ILE A 58 -6.17 -13.08 0.86
CA ILE A 58 -5.62 -12.89 2.20
C ILE A 58 -6.66 -12.18 3.08
N PRO A 59 -7.12 -12.80 4.19
CA PRO A 59 -8.12 -12.20 5.06
C PRO A 59 -7.63 -10.89 5.68
N THR A 60 -8.56 -9.93 5.83
CA THR A 60 -8.29 -8.74 6.62
C THR A 60 -8.60 -9.04 8.09
N PRO A 61 -7.74 -8.65 9.06
CA PRO A 61 -8.01 -8.85 10.47
C PRO A 61 -9.33 -8.21 10.90
N SER A 62 -10.10 -8.91 11.73
CA SER A 62 -11.36 -8.39 12.28
C SER A 62 -11.15 -7.45 13.46
N GLU A 63 -9.98 -7.46 14.06
CA GLU A 63 -9.68 -6.66 15.25
C GLU A 63 -8.98 -5.37 14.88
N GLN A 64 -9.49 -4.29 15.44
CA GLN A 64 -9.03 -2.91 15.22
C GLN A 64 -7.74 -2.58 15.96
N MET A 65 -6.98 -3.56 16.42
CA MET A 65 -5.69 -3.30 17.03
C MET A 65 -4.64 -3.17 15.93
N ASP A 66 -4.14 -1.96 15.83
CA ASP A 66 -3.18 -1.49 14.85
C ASP A 66 -1.78 -2.12 15.10
N HIS A 67 -1.69 -3.42 14.87
CA HIS A 67 -0.44 -4.17 14.87
C HIS A 67 -0.01 -4.35 13.42
N PHE A 68 0.80 -3.41 12.95
CA PHE A 68 1.41 -3.56 11.64
C PHE A 68 2.32 -4.80 11.60
N ALA A 69 2.02 -5.72 10.69
CA ALA A 69 2.82 -6.90 10.42
C ALA A 69 3.74 -6.67 9.20
N PRO A 70 5.05 -6.77 9.33
CA PRO A 70 5.95 -6.77 8.17
C PRO A 70 5.57 -7.86 7.17
N PRO A 71 5.95 -7.73 5.88
CA PRO A 71 5.48 -8.63 4.81
C PRO A 71 5.62 -10.12 5.10
N LEU A 72 6.73 -10.56 5.67
CA LEU A 72 6.93 -11.97 6.02
C LEU A 72 6.02 -12.43 7.15
N GLN A 73 5.77 -11.59 8.13
CA GLN A 73 4.85 -11.91 9.23
C GLN A 73 3.40 -11.96 8.72
N ALA A 74 2.98 -11.01 7.88
CA ALA A 74 1.66 -11.02 7.27
C ALA A 74 1.40 -12.32 6.48
N LEU A 75 2.42 -12.83 5.78
CA LEU A 75 2.36 -14.12 5.09
C LEU A 75 2.25 -15.30 6.05
N GLN A 76 3.03 -15.32 7.12
CA GLN A 76 3.00 -16.40 8.13
C GLN A 76 1.65 -16.46 8.85
N GLU A 77 1.08 -15.32 9.16
CA GLU A 77 -0.22 -15.22 9.85
C GLU A 77 -1.40 -15.39 8.89
N ASN A 78 -1.16 -15.32 7.58
CA ASN A 78 -2.19 -15.30 6.53
C ASN A 78 -3.27 -14.26 6.82
N LYS A 79 -2.85 -13.06 7.20
CA LYS A 79 -3.70 -11.90 7.47
C LYS A 79 -2.98 -10.64 7.04
N ALA A 80 -3.71 -9.72 6.46
CA ALA A 80 -3.16 -8.41 6.08
C ALA A 80 -4.28 -7.38 5.94
N ASP A 81 -4.06 -6.21 6.48
CA ASP A 81 -4.92 -5.05 6.25
C ASP A 81 -4.47 -4.26 5.00
N SER A 82 -4.93 -3.03 4.83
CA SER A 82 -4.71 -2.28 3.59
C SER A 82 -3.26 -1.88 3.38
N ASP A 83 -2.55 -1.45 4.42
CA ASP A 83 -1.15 -1.01 4.29
C ASP A 83 -0.18 -2.18 4.25
N GLU A 84 -0.48 -3.25 4.96
CA GLU A 84 0.26 -4.51 4.89
C GLU A 84 0.15 -5.14 3.49
N LYS A 85 -1.06 -5.19 2.91
CA LYS A 85 -1.28 -5.65 1.52
C LYS A 85 -0.57 -4.77 0.51
N ALA A 86 -0.61 -3.45 0.70
CA ALA A 86 0.07 -2.51 -0.17
C ALA A 86 1.59 -2.72 -0.15
N LEU A 87 2.18 -2.88 1.03
CA LEU A 87 3.62 -3.11 1.17
C LEU A 87 4.04 -4.50 0.67
N LEU A 88 3.22 -5.53 0.93
CA LEU A 88 3.47 -6.88 0.43
C LEU A 88 3.47 -6.92 -1.11
N MET A 89 2.43 -6.35 -1.73
CA MET A 89 2.38 -6.25 -3.19
C MET A 89 3.53 -5.43 -3.76
N ALA A 90 3.90 -4.33 -3.11
CA ALA A 90 5.03 -3.50 -3.55
C ALA A 90 6.33 -4.30 -3.58
N SER A 91 6.59 -5.07 -2.53
CA SER A 91 7.79 -5.89 -2.41
C SER A 91 7.87 -6.98 -3.49
N LEU A 92 6.73 -7.59 -3.83
CA LEU A 92 6.65 -8.58 -4.91
C LEU A 92 6.79 -7.93 -6.30
N LEU A 93 6.09 -6.81 -6.51
CA LEU A 93 6.08 -6.14 -7.81
C LEU A 93 7.43 -5.51 -8.15
N ALA A 94 8.17 -5.02 -7.17
CA ALA A 94 9.52 -4.50 -7.37
C ALA A 94 10.51 -5.53 -7.90
N GLU A 95 10.31 -6.82 -7.58
CA GLU A 95 11.13 -7.89 -8.12
C GLU A 95 10.70 -8.28 -9.56
N LEU A 96 9.42 -8.08 -9.91
CA LEU A 96 8.89 -8.40 -11.24
C LEU A 96 9.09 -7.26 -12.25
N ALA A 97 9.06 -6.02 -11.78
CA ALA A 97 9.08 -4.84 -12.63
C ALA A 97 9.90 -3.70 -12.00
N PRO A 98 11.22 -3.91 -11.76
CA PRO A 98 12.07 -2.97 -11.03
C PRO A 98 12.27 -1.62 -11.74
N GLN A 99 11.89 -1.52 -13.00
CA GLN A 99 11.98 -0.30 -13.80
C GLN A 99 10.90 0.73 -13.48
N TYR A 100 9.85 0.36 -12.76
CA TYR A 100 8.74 1.26 -12.45
C TYR A 100 8.82 1.80 -11.02
N ASN A 101 8.45 3.06 -10.86
CA ASN A 101 8.40 3.70 -9.56
C ASN A 101 7.10 3.34 -8.83
N LEU A 102 7.27 2.81 -7.63
CA LEU A 102 6.18 2.46 -6.73
C LEU A 102 6.09 3.46 -5.58
N SER A 103 4.90 3.70 -5.09
CA SER A 103 4.66 4.56 -3.92
C SER A 103 3.57 3.96 -3.05
N ILE A 104 3.67 4.15 -1.75
CA ILE A 104 2.54 3.97 -0.84
C ILE A 104 1.84 5.33 -0.70
N ILE A 105 0.54 5.34 -0.97
CA ILE A 105 -0.33 6.51 -0.81
C ILE A 105 -1.16 6.33 0.45
N TYR A 106 -1.25 7.37 1.25
CA TYR A 106 -2.04 7.37 2.47
C TYR A 106 -2.53 8.80 2.81
N PRO A 107 -3.61 8.96 3.59
CA PRO A 107 -4.04 10.28 4.04
C PRO A 107 -3.04 10.88 5.02
N ASP A 108 -2.85 12.21 4.93
CA ASP A 108 -1.96 12.97 5.81
C ASP A 108 -2.40 12.93 7.29
N ILE A 109 -3.67 12.63 7.50
CA ILE A 109 -4.23 12.46 8.85
C ILE A 109 -4.77 11.04 9.02
N SER A 110 -4.54 10.46 10.19
CA SER A 110 -5.17 9.21 10.58
C SER A 110 -6.64 9.44 10.93
N ILE A 111 -7.55 8.71 10.30
CA ILE A 111 -8.99 8.82 10.52
C ILE A 111 -9.45 7.60 11.30
N GLY A 112 -9.63 7.78 12.61
CA GLY A 112 -10.05 6.69 13.50
C GLY A 112 -8.96 5.62 13.66
N SER A 113 -9.38 4.38 13.87
CA SER A 113 -8.50 3.21 13.97
C SER A 113 -8.09 2.63 12.61
N VAL A 114 -8.66 3.12 11.52
CA VAL A 114 -8.37 2.66 10.16
C VAL A 114 -7.42 3.63 9.50
N SER A 115 -6.27 3.13 9.12
CA SER A 115 -5.26 3.85 8.36
C SER A 115 -5.21 3.30 6.93
N PRO A 116 -6.09 3.75 6.02
CA PRO A 116 -6.08 3.25 4.66
C PRO A 116 -4.76 3.60 3.99
N ALA A 117 -4.25 2.66 3.21
CA ALA A 117 -3.12 2.87 2.33
C ALA A 117 -3.31 2.14 1.01
N TRP A 118 -2.72 2.68 -0.03
CA TRP A 118 -2.78 2.14 -1.38
C TRP A 118 -1.37 1.99 -1.93
N LEU A 119 -1.10 0.86 -2.57
CA LEU A 119 0.03 0.79 -3.48
C LEU A 119 -0.34 1.49 -4.78
N ALA A 120 0.56 2.30 -5.27
CA ALA A 120 0.41 2.98 -6.55
C ALA A 120 1.67 2.86 -7.40
N ILE A 121 1.48 2.91 -8.70
CA ILE A 121 2.51 2.97 -9.73
C ILE A 121 2.33 4.22 -10.56
N THR A 122 3.40 4.76 -11.11
CA THR A 122 3.31 5.93 -11.99
C THR A 122 2.62 5.60 -13.31
N ALA A 123 1.96 6.59 -13.91
CA ALA A 123 1.13 6.41 -15.11
C ALA A 123 1.93 6.01 -16.37
N ASP A 124 3.24 6.20 -16.38
CA ASP A 124 4.15 5.78 -17.45
C ASP A 124 4.32 4.25 -17.55
N SER A 125 3.84 3.50 -16.56
CA SER A 125 3.81 2.04 -16.60
C SER A 125 2.95 1.46 -17.72
N GLY A 126 2.06 2.26 -18.31
CA GLY A 126 1.09 1.82 -19.32
C GLY A 126 -0.06 0.97 -18.78
N LEU A 127 -0.11 0.75 -17.48
CA LEU A 127 -1.24 0.06 -16.83
C LEU A 127 -2.51 0.93 -16.92
N LYS A 128 -3.64 0.24 -16.96
CA LYS A 128 -4.97 0.86 -16.86
C LYS A 128 -5.53 0.62 -15.47
N GLY A 129 -6.21 1.59 -14.91
CA GLY A 129 -6.83 1.46 -13.58
C GLY A 129 -7.29 2.80 -13.03
N ASP A 130 -7.82 2.76 -11.82
CA ASP A 130 -8.22 3.94 -11.09
C ASP A 130 -7.00 4.80 -10.74
N THR A 131 -7.17 6.09 -10.85
CA THR A 131 -6.05 7.03 -10.68
C THR A 131 -6.33 8.06 -9.60
N VAL A 132 -5.26 8.51 -8.97
CA VAL A 132 -5.24 9.66 -8.08
C VAL A 132 -4.12 10.61 -8.52
N VAL A 133 -4.35 11.91 -8.36
CA VAL A 133 -3.35 12.94 -8.64
C VAL A 133 -2.87 13.52 -7.33
N ILE A 134 -1.57 13.46 -7.09
CA ILE A 134 -0.93 14.03 -5.90
C ILE A 134 0.14 15.00 -6.37
N GLY A 135 -0.03 16.26 -5.99
CA GLY A 135 0.74 17.33 -6.63
C GLY A 135 0.45 17.39 -8.13
N ASN A 136 1.49 17.25 -8.93
CA ASN A 136 1.37 17.23 -10.41
C ASN A 136 1.55 15.81 -11.00
N GLN A 137 1.60 14.79 -10.17
CA GLN A 137 1.85 13.43 -10.60
C GLN A 137 0.60 12.57 -10.53
N ARG A 138 0.31 11.86 -11.63
CA ARG A 138 -0.77 10.88 -11.70
C ARG A 138 -0.23 9.51 -11.28
N HIS A 139 -0.95 8.87 -10.38
CA HIS A 139 -0.68 7.53 -9.89
C HIS A 139 -1.83 6.60 -10.23
N ILE A 140 -1.52 5.37 -10.60
CA ILE A 140 -2.49 4.29 -10.80
C ILE A 140 -2.52 3.47 -9.52
N LEU A 141 -3.71 3.30 -8.94
CA LEU A 141 -3.89 2.53 -7.72
C LEU A 141 -3.91 1.03 -8.02
N LEU A 142 -3.10 0.27 -7.31
CA LEU A 142 -2.96 -1.19 -7.49
C LEU A 142 -3.60 -1.98 -6.36
N THR A 143 -3.75 -1.40 -5.17
CA THR A 143 -4.39 -2.03 -4.01
C THR A 143 -5.39 -1.08 -3.36
N GLY A 144 -6.22 -1.62 -2.47
CA GLY A 144 -7.17 -0.85 -1.68
C GLY A 144 -8.41 -0.42 -2.46
N SER A 145 -9.27 0.38 -1.83
CA SER A 145 -10.50 0.88 -2.42
C SER A 145 -10.29 2.19 -3.18
N PRO A 146 -10.44 2.21 -4.52
CA PRO A 146 -10.37 3.44 -5.30
C PRO A 146 -11.46 4.44 -4.90
N LEU A 147 -12.65 3.95 -4.56
CA LEU A 147 -13.76 4.77 -4.11
C LEU A 147 -13.40 5.55 -2.84
N LEU A 148 -12.74 4.91 -1.88
CA LEU A 148 -12.31 5.56 -0.64
C LEU A 148 -11.27 6.65 -0.94
N ALA A 149 -10.31 6.41 -1.85
CA ALA A 149 -9.34 7.42 -2.26
C ALA A 149 -10.02 8.63 -2.92
N GLN A 150 -11.01 8.40 -3.77
CA GLN A 150 -11.81 9.45 -4.40
C GLN A 150 -12.62 10.24 -3.37
N GLN A 151 -13.27 9.57 -2.41
CA GLN A 151 -14.01 10.20 -1.33
C GLN A 151 -13.13 11.12 -0.48
N MET A 152 -11.90 10.68 -0.15
CA MET A 152 -10.93 11.50 0.57
C MET A 152 -10.52 12.73 -0.23
N THR A 153 -10.27 12.58 -1.52
CA THR A 153 -9.95 13.70 -2.42
C THR A 153 -11.11 14.71 -2.47
N MET A 154 -12.34 14.24 -2.59
CA MET A 154 -13.54 15.09 -2.59
C MET A 154 -13.74 15.80 -1.25
N ALA A 155 -13.44 15.15 -0.14
CA ALA A 155 -13.47 15.73 1.21
C ALA A 155 -12.27 16.65 1.49
N LYS A 156 -11.39 16.89 0.52
CA LYS A 156 -10.17 17.70 0.64
C LYS A 156 -9.23 17.20 1.74
N ILE A 157 -9.20 15.91 1.99
CA ILE A 157 -8.22 15.27 2.85
C ILE A 157 -6.94 15.10 2.04
N PRO A 158 -5.82 15.72 2.46
CA PRO A 158 -4.56 15.59 1.73
C PRO A 158 -4.08 14.14 1.69
N LEU A 159 -3.65 13.70 0.51
CA LEU A 159 -2.99 12.42 0.33
C LEU A 159 -1.49 12.63 0.21
N ILE A 160 -0.72 11.77 0.87
CA ILE A 160 0.74 11.72 0.77
C ILE A 160 1.11 10.56 -0.13
N SER A 161 2.10 10.77 -0.99
CA SER A 161 2.76 9.73 -1.75
C SER A 161 4.17 9.53 -1.18
N GLU A 162 4.43 8.36 -0.60
CA GLU A 162 5.74 7.95 -0.11
C GLU A 162 6.39 7.03 -1.15
N PRO A 163 7.42 7.51 -1.87
CA PRO A 163 8.12 6.69 -2.86
C PRO A 163 8.86 5.53 -2.19
N LEU A 164 8.89 4.38 -2.88
CA LEU A 164 9.60 3.17 -2.46
C LEU A 164 10.84 2.99 -3.34
N TYR A 165 12.03 2.97 -2.72
CA TYR A 165 13.32 2.86 -3.41
C TYR A 165 14.01 1.53 -3.12
#